data_cfc935c348ccbe085accc5c1d7622b02
#
_entry.id   cfc935c348ccbe085accc5c1d7622b02
#
_cell.length_a   1.000
_cell.length_b   1.000
_cell.length_c   1.000
_cell.angle_alpha   90.00
_cell.angle_beta   90.00
_cell.angle_gamma   90.00
#
_symmetry.space_group_name_H-M   'P 1'
#
loop_
_entity.id
_entity.type
_entity.pdbx_description
1 polymer ?
#
loop_
_entity_poly.entity_id
_entity_poly.type
_entity_poly.pdbx_seq_one_letter_code
_entity_poly.pdbx_strand_id
1 'polypeptide(L)'
;SIGLYFMNRPAEPDWTAEADVLKNINQPTLLLDNGERIPLKQDSFSIQQGNMVIRNNLVGQLSYESDREQPSDEEKLSWNHLVIPKGNAYELELADGTHVWLNAESELSYPTRFAGEMREVRLKGEAFFDVAKNPDCPFVVRTDEVAVQVLGTSFNVSAYQSEQMARVTL
;
A
#
# COMPACT_ATOMS: atom_id res chain seq x y z
N SER A 1 -6.23 20.25 1.29
CA SER A 1 -6.61 20.25 -0.13
C SER A 1 -6.19 18.96 -0.79
N ILE A 2 -7.00 18.45 -1.70
CA ILE A 2 -6.68 17.32 -2.56
C ILE A 2 -6.23 17.86 -3.90
N GLY A 3 -5.07 17.44 -4.36
CA GLY A 3 -4.58 17.70 -5.69
C GLY A 3 -4.74 16.45 -6.57
N LEU A 4 -5.36 16.60 -7.73
CA LEU A 4 -5.43 15.58 -8.78
C LEU A 4 -4.44 15.96 -9.89
N TYR A 5 -3.54 15.05 -10.19
CA TYR A 5 -2.55 15.25 -11.25
C TYR A 5 -2.69 14.14 -12.29
N PHE A 6 -2.90 14.53 -13.55
CA PHE A 6 -2.78 13.59 -14.68
C PHE A 6 -1.30 13.45 -15.03
N MET A 7 -0.79 12.25 -14.97
CA MET A 7 0.63 11.99 -15.20
C MET A 7 0.88 11.48 -16.61
N ASN A 8 1.90 12.04 -17.25
CA ASN A 8 2.64 11.30 -18.27
C ASN A 8 3.27 10.08 -17.58
N ARG A 9 3.00 8.88 -18.07
CA ARG A 9 3.49 7.62 -17.49
C ARG A 9 5.01 7.68 -17.30
N PRO A 10 5.55 7.74 -16.07
CA PRO A 10 6.93 7.34 -15.86
C PRO A 10 7.02 5.84 -16.17
N ALA A 11 8.19 5.39 -16.63
CA ALA A 11 8.47 3.98 -16.81
C ALA A 11 8.10 3.24 -15.51
N GLU A 12 7.15 2.30 -15.60
CA GLU A 12 6.73 1.51 -14.44
C GLU A 12 7.94 0.77 -13.89
N PRO A 13 8.18 0.78 -12.58
CA PRO A 13 9.09 -0.19 -12.00
C PRO A 13 8.52 -1.59 -12.31
N ASP A 14 9.39 -2.53 -12.54
CA ASP A 14 9.15 -3.89 -13.04
C ASP A 14 8.36 -4.82 -12.08
N TRP A 15 7.51 -4.23 -11.20
CA TRP A 15 6.63 -5.01 -10.31
C TRP A 15 5.44 -5.65 -11.04
N THR A 16 5.19 -5.26 -12.29
CA THR A 16 4.16 -5.87 -13.16
C THR A 16 4.58 -7.22 -13.73
N ALA A 17 5.87 -7.59 -13.61
CA ALA A 17 6.39 -8.88 -14.10
C ALA A 17 5.79 -10.10 -13.36
N GLU A 18 5.05 -9.90 -12.30
CA GLU A 18 4.47 -10.97 -11.47
C GLU A 18 2.99 -11.25 -11.73
N ALA A 19 2.44 -10.86 -12.89
CA ALA A 19 1.03 -11.12 -13.22
C ALA A 19 0.66 -12.61 -13.13
N ASP A 20 1.60 -13.52 -13.38
CA ASP A 20 1.37 -14.97 -13.22
C ASP A 20 1.35 -15.41 -11.75
N VAL A 21 2.00 -14.66 -10.87
CA VAL A 21 1.97 -14.87 -9.42
C VAL A 21 0.60 -14.53 -8.87
N LEU A 22 0.00 -13.45 -9.36
CA LEU A 22 -1.28 -12.91 -8.87
C LEU A 22 -2.45 -13.82 -9.23
N LYS A 23 -2.37 -14.56 -10.35
CA LYS A 23 -3.44 -15.45 -10.83
C LYS A 23 -3.78 -16.60 -9.87
N ASN A 24 -2.85 -16.98 -9.01
CA ASN A 24 -3.01 -18.13 -8.09
C ASN A 24 -3.28 -17.69 -6.64
N ILE A 25 -3.48 -16.40 -6.39
CA ILE A 25 -3.76 -15.89 -5.05
C ILE A 25 -5.28 -15.95 -4.81
N ASN A 26 -5.69 -16.81 -3.87
CA ASN A 26 -7.08 -17.03 -3.49
C ASN A 26 -7.44 -16.55 -2.07
N GLN A 27 -6.49 -15.95 -1.38
CA GLN A 27 -6.65 -15.34 -0.05
C GLN A 27 -5.76 -14.09 0.04
N PRO A 28 -6.06 -13.15 0.94
CA PRO A 28 -5.20 -11.99 1.17
C PRO A 28 -3.75 -12.43 1.40
N THR A 29 -2.82 -11.84 0.67
CA THR A 29 -1.41 -12.26 0.66
C THR A 29 -0.50 -11.05 0.66
N LEU A 30 0.50 -11.08 1.53
CA LEU A 30 1.59 -10.11 1.55
C LEU A 30 2.77 -10.66 0.74
N LEU A 31 3.23 -9.89 -0.24
CA LEU A 31 4.44 -10.16 -1.02
C LEU A 31 5.55 -9.24 -0.55
N LEU A 32 6.65 -9.81 -0.08
CA LEU A 32 7.82 -9.06 0.33
C LEU A 32 8.73 -8.74 -0.87
N ASP A 33 9.62 -7.77 -0.70
CA ASP A 33 10.58 -7.35 -1.73
C ASP A 33 11.56 -8.46 -2.15
N ASN A 34 11.78 -9.47 -1.30
CA ASN A 34 12.61 -10.65 -1.59
C ASN A 34 11.87 -11.76 -2.35
N GLY A 35 10.59 -11.55 -2.71
CA GLY A 35 9.74 -12.51 -3.39
C GLY A 35 9.02 -13.52 -2.47
N GLU A 36 9.22 -13.43 -1.15
CA GLU A 36 8.50 -14.25 -0.19
C GLU A 36 7.01 -13.91 -0.18
N ARG A 37 6.16 -14.94 -0.13
CA ARG A 37 4.71 -14.81 -0.09
C ARG A 37 4.20 -15.27 1.26
N ILE A 38 3.46 -14.38 1.93
CA ILE A 38 2.90 -14.64 3.25
C ILE A 38 1.38 -14.58 3.15
N PRO A 39 0.70 -15.72 3.13
CA PRO A 39 -0.75 -15.75 3.20
C PRO A 39 -1.22 -15.16 4.53
N LEU A 40 -2.12 -14.18 4.46
CA LEU A 40 -2.71 -13.55 5.64
C LEU A 40 -3.94 -14.36 6.05
N LYS A 41 -3.69 -15.42 6.84
CA LYS A 41 -4.76 -16.17 7.49
C LYS A 41 -5.24 -15.38 8.72
N GLN A 42 -6.34 -15.82 9.31
CA GLN A 42 -6.86 -15.24 10.56
C GLN A 42 -5.96 -15.53 11.79
N ASP A 43 -4.71 -15.85 11.56
CA ASP A 43 -3.72 -16.10 12.59
C ASP A 43 -2.89 -14.86 12.85
N SER A 44 -2.58 -14.59 14.10
CA SER A 44 -1.64 -13.53 14.45
C SER A 44 -0.22 -13.99 14.22
N PHE A 45 0.60 -13.15 13.63
CA PHE A 45 2.04 -13.37 13.47
C PHE A 45 2.83 -12.07 13.56
N SER A 46 4.12 -12.22 13.74
CA SER A 46 5.09 -11.13 13.70
C SER A 46 6.32 -11.60 12.94
N ILE A 47 6.76 -10.80 11.95
CA ILE A 47 7.95 -11.08 11.15
C ILE A 47 8.86 -9.86 11.10
N GLN A 48 10.16 -10.11 10.97
CA GLN A 48 11.17 -9.07 10.82
C GLN A 48 11.52 -8.89 9.34
N GLN A 49 11.51 -7.64 8.87
CA GLN A 49 12.00 -7.26 7.55
C GLN A 49 12.91 -6.03 7.69
N GLY A 50 14.22 -6.24 7.64
CA GLY A 50 15.18 -5.18 7.97
C GLY A 50 14.98 -4.67 9.40
N ASN A 51 14.78 -3.37 9.58
CA ASN A 51 14.47 -2.74 10.86
C ASN A 51 12.97 -2.54 11.10
N MET A 52 12.14 -3.17 10.29
CA MET A 52 10.69 -3.12 10.45
C MET A 52 10.17 -4.44 10.99
N VAL A 53 9.24 -4.35 11.92
CA VAL A 53 8.44 -5.47 12.41
C VAL A 53 7.07 -5.39 11.76
N ILE A 54 6.72 -6.42 11.02
CA ILE A 54 5.41 -6.57 10.39
C ILE A 54 4.55 -7.44 11.30
N ARG A 55 3.42 -6.94 11.72
CA ARG A 55 2.47 -7.67 12.56
C ARG A 55 1.15 -7.88 11.83
N ASN A 56 0.62 -9.06 11.93
CA ASN A 56 -0.74 -9.38 11.56
C ASN A 56 -1.54 -9.75 12.82
N ASN A 57 -2.69 -9.15 13.02
CA ASN A 57 -3.53 -9.45 14.15
C ASN A 57 -4.72 -10.36 13.78
N LEU A 58 -5.41 -10.89 14.81
CA LEU A 58 -6.53 -11.82 14.63
C LEU A 58 -7.76 -11.20 13.96
N VAL A 59 -7.88 -9.88 13.92
CA VAL A 59 -9.01 -9.19 13.28
C VAL A 59 -8.75 -8.83 11.81
N GLY A 60 -7.62 -9.24 11.25
CA GLY A 60 -7.30 -9.02 9.85
C GLY A 60 -6.72 -7.63 9.56
N GLN A 61 -5.83 -7.17 10.42
CA GLN A 61 -5.07 -5.94 10.26
C GLN A 61 -3.58 -6.23 10.20
N LEU A 62 -2.94 -5.71 9.18
CA LEU A 62 -1.50 -5.71 9.00
C LEU A 62 -0.92 -4.36 9.43
N SER A 63 0.16 -4.35 10.20
CA SER A 63 0.82 -3.12 10.65
C SER A 63 2.33 -3.21 10.55
N TYR A 64 2.97 -2.03 10.46
CA TYR A 64 4.40 -1.85 10.34
C TYR A 64 4.92 -0.99 11.48
N GLU A 65 5.86 -1.51 12.26
CA GLU A 65 6.50 -0.81 13.35
C GLU A 65 8.02 -0.82 13.16
N SER A 66 8.69 0.29 13.44
CA SER A 66 10.15 0.31 13.50
C SER A 66 10.64 -0.33 14.80
N ASP A 67 11.63 -1.20 14.70
CA ASP A 67 12.32 -1.77 15.88
C ASP A 67 13.40 -0.83 16.46
N ARG A 68 13.61 0.33 15.83
CA ARG A 68 14.58 1.35 16.25
C ARG A 68 13.94 2.71 16.40
N GLU A 69 14.41 3.46 17.40
CA GLU A 69 13.96 4.84 17.63
C GLU A 69 14.39 5.81 16.51
N GLN A 70 15.44 5.48 15.75
CA GLN A 70 15.88 6.27 14.59
C GLN A 70 16.30 5.34 13.45
N PRO A 71 15.57 5.38 12.31
CA PRO A 71 16.00 4.69 11.11
C PRO A 71 17.28 5.32 10.57
N SER A 72 18.26 4.50 10.17
CA SER A 72 19.44 5.02 9.48
C SER A 72 19.08 5.34 8.03
N ASP A 73 19.57 6.49 7.51
CA ASP A 73 19.36 6.90 6.11
C ASP A 73 20.02 5.94 5.11
N GLU A 74 20.92 5.07 5.57
CA GLU A 74 21.65 4.10 4.74
C GLU A 74 20.86 2.81 4.46
N GLU A 75 19.68 2.63 5.06
CA GLU A 75 18.89 1.41 4.85
C GLU A 75 18.16 1.45 3.51
N LYS A 76 18.37 0.38 2.75
CA LYS A 76 17.62 0.14 1.51
C LYS A 76 16.11 0.15 1.80
N LEU A 77 15.40 1.01 1.11
CA LEU A 77 13.95 1.06 1.18
C LEU A 77 13.36 -0.17 0.50
N SER A 78 12.62 -0.97 1.26
CA SER A 78 11.92 -2.15 0.76
C SER A 78 10.47 -1.79 0.41
N TRP A 79 9.99 -2.35 -0.71
CA TRP A 79 8.61 -2.22 -1.14
C TRP A 79 7.91 -3.57 -1.03
N ASN A 80 6.77 -3.58 -0.39
CA ASN A 80 5.90 -4.73 -0.26
C ASN A 80 4.61 -4.54 -1.07
N HIS A 81 3.94 -5.66 -1.37
CA HIS A 81 2.66 -5.66 -2.06
C HIS A 81 1.64 -6.41 -1.22
N LEU A 82 0.48 -5.80 -1.02
CA LEU A 82 -0.68 -6.43 -0.40
C LEU A 82 -1.70 -6.73 -1.49
N VAL A 83 -2.03 -8.00 -1.67
CA VAL A 83 -2.94 -8.47 -2.71
C VAL A 83 -4.21 -9.01 -2.06
N ILE A 84 -5.36 -8.45 -2.44
CA ILE A 84 -6.67 -8.83 -1.94
C ILE A 84 -7.47 -9.46 -3.07
N PRO A 85 -7.72 -10.77 -3.04
CA PRO A 85 -8.51 -11.44 -4.06
C PRO A 85 -10.01 -11.18 -3.90
N LYS A 86 -10.78 -11.68 -4.84
CA LYS A 86 -12.25 -11.60 -4.86
C LYS A 86 -12.84 -12.15 -3.56
N GLY A 87 -13.86 -11.46 -3.04
CA GLY A 87 -14.59 -11.86 -1.84
C GLY A 87 -13.89 -11.59 -0.52
N ASN A 88 -12.78 -10.86 -0.54
CA ASN A 88 -12.01 -10.48 0.65
C ASN A 88 -11.88 -8.96 0.76
N ALA A 89 -11.55 -8.50 1.94
CA ALA A 89 -11.12 -7.15 2.25
C ALA A 89 -10.05 -7.23 3.35
N TYR A 90 -9.19 -6.22 3.44
CA TYR A 90 -8.12 -6.22 4.43
C TYR A 90 -7.77 -4.81 4.89
N GLU A 91 -7.35 -4.69 6.14
CA GLU A 91 -6.88 -3.43 6.72
C GLU A 91 -5.36 -3.42 6.84
N LEU A 92 -4.76 -2.27 6.51
CA LEU A 92 -3.33 -2.03 6.59
C LEU A 92 -3.08 -0.72 7.32
N GLU A 93 -2.23 -0.76 8.34
CA GLU A 93 -1.65 0.43 8.94
C GLU A 93 -0.22 0.59 8.44
N LEU A 94 0.02 1.70 7.73
CA LEU A 94 1.35 2.06 7.21
C LEU A 94 2.25 2.61 8.32
N ALA A 95 3.55 2.65 8.06
CA ALA A 95 4.55 3.08 9.04
C ALA A 95 4.38 4.52 9.56
N ASP A 96 3.68 5.38 8.80
CA ASP A 96 3.35 6.75 9.20
C ASP A 96 2.05 6.88 10.03
N GLY A 97 1.37 5.77 10.30
CA GLY A 97 0.08 5.72 10.98
C GLY A 97 -1.13 5.92 10.06
N THR A 98 -0.92 6.01 8.74
CA THR A 98 -2.02 6.02 7.77
C THR A 98 -2.72 4.67 7.76
N HIS A 99 -4.05 4.68 7.85
CA HIS A 99 -4.89 3.49 7.73
C HIS A 99 -5.43 3.35 6.31
N VAL A 100 -5.38 2.12 5.80
CA VAL A 100 -5.86 1.78 4.45
C VAL A 100 -6.78 0.57 4.54
N TRP A 101 -7.98 0.67 4.00
CA TRP A 101 -8.92 -0.43 3.84
C TRP A 101 -9.00 -0.80 2.37
N LEU A 102 -8.44 -1.96 2.02
CA LEU A 102 -8.46 -2.47 0.65
C LEU A 102 -9.69 -3.33 0.42
N ASN A 103 -10.40 -3.03 -0.68
CA ASN A 103 -11.53 -3.84 -1.13
C ASN A 103 -11.08 -5.05 -1.94
N ALA A 104 -12.06 -5.90 -2.29
CA ALA A 104 -11.82 -7.08 -3.12
C ALA A 104 -11.18 -6.71 -4.48
N GLU A 105 -10.37 -7.62 -5.02
CA GLU A 105 -9.69 -7.46 -6.30
C GLU A 105 -8.80 -6.22 -6.37
N SER A 106 -8.14 -5.91 -5.26
CA SER A 106 -7.27 -4.75 -5.12
C SER A 106 -5.86 -5.13 -4.73
N GLU A 107 -4.92 -4.30 -5.14
CA GLU A 107 -3.49 -4.41 -4.82
C GLU A 107 -2.95 -3.06 -4.39
N LEU A 108 -2.16 -3.06 -3.32
CA LEU A 108 -1.43 -1.89 -2.86
C LEU A 108 0.05 -2.21 -2.78
N SER A 109 0.85 -1.38 -3.45
CA SER A 109 2.31 -1.39 -3.31
C SER A 109 2.71 -0.21 -2.45
N TYR A 110 3.56 -0.45 -1.48
CA TYR A 110 3.96 0.56 -0.51
C TYR A 110 5.35 0.28 0.05
N PRO A 111 6.09 1.31 0.44
CA PRO A 111 7.36 1.12 1.13
C PRO A 111 7.12 0.69 2.58
N THR A 112 8.02 -0.09 3.15
CA THR A 112 7.97 -0.53 4.56
C THR A 112 8.09 0.64 5.54
N ARG A 113 8.71 1.74 5.12
CA ARG A 113 8.76 3.05 5.77
C ARG A 113 8.77 4.14 4.73
N PHE A 114 8.32 5.32 5.07
CA PHE A 114 8.43 6.48 4.18
C PHE A 114 9.76 7.20 4.40
N ALA A 115 10.43 7.52 3.30
CA ALA A 115 11.66 8.29 3.25
C ALA A 115 11.58 9.31 2.10
N GLY A 116 12.19 10.48 2.27
CA GLY A 116 12.17 11.53 1.26
C GLY A 116 11.04 12.54 1.45
N GLU A 117 10.74 13.27 0.39
CA GLU A 117 9.85 14.43 0.42
C GLU A 117 8.35 14.09 0.27
N MET A 118 8.04 12.86 -0.11
CA MET A 118 6.66 12.39 -0.33
C MET A 118 6.45 11.00 0.27
N ARG A 119 5.22 10.74 0.69
CA ARG A 119 4.74 9.42 1.11
C ARG A 119 3.95 8.81 -0.04
N GLU A 120 4.61 8.00 -0.85
CA GLU A 120 4.02 7.44 -2.07
C GLU A 120 3.59 5.99 -1.89
N VAL A 121 2.39 5.68 -2.35
CA VAL A 121 1.85 4.32 -2.52
C VAL A 121 1.25 4.17 -3.91
N ARG A 122 1.07 2.92 -4.35
CA ARG A 122 0.50 2.59 -5.66
C ARG A 122 -0.68 1.66 -5.50
N LEU A 123 -1.78 2.00 -6.12
CA LEU A 123 -3.05 1.28 -6.01
C LEU A 123 -3.52 0.76 -7.36
N LYS A 124 -3.95 -0.51 -7.37
CA LYS A 124 -4.85 -1.09 -8.38
C LYS A 124 -6.10 -1.56 -7.66
N GLY A 125 -7.28 -1.28 -8.22
CA GLY A 125 -8.55 -1.58 -7.58
C GLY A 125 -9.05 -0.45 -6.70
N GLU A 126 -9.60 -0.75 -5.53
CA GLU A 126 -10.23 0.23 -4.65
C GLU A 126 -9.70 0.15 -3.23
N ALA A 127 -9.45 1.31 -2.66
CA ALA A 127 -9.10 1.45 -1.25
C ALA A 127 -9.61 2.75 -0.65
N PHE A 128 -9.98 2.71 0.62
CA PHE A 128 -10.21 3.88 1.45
C PHE A 128 -8.94 4.17 2.24
N PHE A 129 -8.54 5.44 2.26
CA PHE A 129 -7.36 5.94 2.97
C PHE A 129 -7.79 6.91 4.05
N ASP A 130 -7.33 6.71 5.26
CA ASP A 130 -7.35 7.69 6.34
C ASP A 130 -5.91 8.12 6.61
N VAL A 131 -5.51 9.22 5.97
CA VAL A 131 -4.11 9.63 5.88
C VAL A 131 -3.69 10.41 7.12
N ALA A 132 -2.64 9.96 7.78
CA ALA A 132 -2.01 10.68 8.88
C ALA A 132 -1.56 12.08 8.44
N LYS A 133 -1.97 13.09 9.19
CA LYS A 133 -1.69 14.49 8.88
C LYS A 133 -0.19 14.78 8.94
N ASN A 134 0.37 15.21 7.82
CA ASN A 134 1.74 15.72 7.72
C ASN A 134 1.84 16.70 6.57
N PRO A 135 1.71 18.02 6.82
CA PRO A 135 1.76 19.07 5.80
C PRO A 135 3.12 19.17 5.09
N ASP A 136 4.18 18.78 5.78
CA ASP A 136 5.55 18.88 5.27
C ASP A 136 5.95 17.71 4.35
N CYS A 137 5.18 16.62 4.39
CA CYS A 137 5.42 15.42 3.58
C CYS A 137 4.11 14.92 2.97
N PRO A 138 3.74 15.38 1.77
CA PRO A 138 2.50 14.99 1.12
C PRO A 138 2.38 13.48 0.93
N PHE A 139 1.14 12.98 1.01
CA PHE A 139 0.80 11.58 0.72
C PHE A 139 0.27 11.48 -0.70
N VAL A 140 0.83 10.56 -1.49
CA VAL A 140 0.49 10.40 -2.90
C VAL A 140 0.02 8.98 -3.16
N VAL A 141 -1.19 8.83 -3.65
CA VAL A 141 -1.72 7.56 -4.18
C VAL A 141 -1.61 7.59 -5.70
N ARG A 142 -0.77 6.74 -6.26
CA ARG A 142 -0.65 6.57 -7.72
C ARG A 142 -1.49 5.40 -8.19
N THR A 143 -2.21 5.64 -9.26
CA THR A 143 -2.89 4.61 -10.06
C THR A 143 -2.31 4.60 -11.47
N ASP A 144 -2.81 3.73 -12.35
CA ASP A 144 -2.37 3.71 -13.74
C ASP A 144 -2.72 5.00 -14.50
N GLU A 145 -3.71 5.77 -14.02
CA GLU A 145 -4.24 6.94 -14.72
C GLU A 145 -3.95 8.26 -14.01
N VAL A 146 -4.04 8.27 -12.68
CA VAL A 146 -3.97 9.51 -11.90
C VAL A 146 -3.06 9.36 -10.68
N ALA A 147 -2.58 10.49 -10.18
CA ALA A 147 -2.00 10.60 -8.86
C ALA A 147 -2.88 11.52 -8.00
N VAL A 148 -3.22 11.07 -6.81
CA VAL A 148 -3.98 11.81 -5.81
C VAL A 148 -3.03 12.23 -4.71
N GLN A 149 -2.90 13.54 -4.46
CA GLN A 149 -2.04 14.08 -3.41
C GLN A 149 -2.88 14.72 -2.32
N VAL A 150 -2.58 14.35 -1.07
CA VAL A 150 -3.20 14.92 0.13
C VAL A 150 -2.16 15.23 1.20
N LEU A 151 -2.52 16.08 2.16
CA LEU A 151 -1.66 16.41 3.30
C LEU A 151 -2.09 15.71 4.59
N GLY A 152 -3.30 15.19 4.64
CA GLY A 152 -3.90 14.51 5.79
C GLY A 152 -5.41 14.61 5.71
N THR A 153 -6.03 13.65 5.05
CA THR A 153 -7.46 13.64 4.73
C THR A 153 -7.91 12.20 4.53
N SER A 154 -9.19 11.94 4.75
CA SER A 154 -9.80 10.65 4.45
C SER A 154 -10.47 10.70 3.08
N PHE A 155 -10.21 9.69 2.23
CA PHE A 155 -10.77 9.63 0.90
C PHE A 155 -10.76 8.20 0.36
N ASN A 156 -11.64 7.93 -0.61
CA ASN A 156 -11.71 6.67 -1.34
C ASN A 156 -11.18 6.85 -2.76
N VAL A 157 -10.39 5.89 -3.22
CA VAL A 157 -9.92 5.81 -4.60
C VAL A 157 -10.41 4.50 -5.20
N SER A 158 -11.15 4.58 -6.31
CA SER A 158 -11.52 3.43 -7.13
C SER A 158 -10.85 3.54 -8.48
N ALA A 159 -10.00 2.57 -8.80
CA ALA A 159 -9.17 2.52 -10.00
C ALA A 159 -9.04 1.09 -10.51
N TYR A 160 -10.19 0.42 -10.71
CA TYR A 160 -10.21 -0.90 -11.32
C TYR A 160 -9.90 -0.82 -12.81
N GLN A 161 -9.18 -1.79 -13.34
CA GLN A 161 -8.85 -1.86 -14.79
C GLN A 161 -10.11 -1.92 -15.69
N SER A 162 -11.23 -2.41 -15.16
CA SER A 162 -12.54 -2.43 -15.86
C SER A 162 -13.23 -1.07 -15.92
N GLU A 163 -12.78 -0.10 -15.13
CA GLU A 163 -13.33 1.26 -15.12
C GLU A 163 -12.62 2.12 -16.18
N GLN A 164 -13.38 2.95 -16.87
CA GLN A 164 -12.82 3.88 -17.87
C GLN A 164 -12.11 5.07 -17.25
N MET A 165 -12.35 5.35 -15.96
CA MET A 165 -11.77 6.47 -15.22
C MET A 165 -11.64 6.12 -13.74
N ALA A 166 -10.52 6.50 -13.12
CA ALA A 166 -10.37 6.44 -11.69
C ALA A 166 -11.33 7.45 -11.00
N ARG A 167 -11.90 7.04 -9.85
CA ARG A 167 -12.78 7.88 -9.04
C ARG A 167 -12.16 8.16 -7.70
N VAL A 168 -12.23 9.41 -7.28
CA VAL A 168 -11.84 9.86 -5.95
C VAL A 168 -13.05 10.45 -5.25
N THR A 169 -13.34 9.96 -4.06
CA THR A 169 -14.48 10.43 -3.24
C THR A 169 -13.97 10.83 -1.86
N LEU A 170 -14.39 12.00 -1.43
CA LEU A 170 -14.12 12.55 -0.10
C LEU A 170 -15.14 12.07 0.92
#